data_0b141f40ccdae0adae5e61ad0cd28c67
#
_entry.id   0b141f40ccdae0adae5e61ad0cd28c67
#
_cell.length_a   1.000
_cell.length_b   1.000
_cell.length_c   1.000
_cell.angle_alpha   90.00
_cell.angle_beta   90.00
_cell.angle_gamma   90.00
#
_symmetry.space_group_name_H-M   'P 1'
#
loop_
_entity.id
_entity.type
_entity.pdbx_description
1 polymer ?
#
loop_
_entity_poly.entity_id
_entity_poly.type
_entity_poly.pdbx_seq_one_letter_code
_entity_poly.pdbx_strand_id
1 'polypeptide(L)'
;MENFLPKPKKKQKKAFNPMDYPAIEGVSRVLTGDTLTIRGRVVKLFGVASPDISQTCADGQNRGYRCGQQSLSWLSSWLANNPLRCHILSEDKRGVLTGVCMLGQYDIGAAIVNAGWAVADVRQTQIYMAYQNQASQNKRGLWQGKFYMPWDWQKIKARKANVKIIKPKSAKKKSAWSNLF
;
A
#
# COMPACT_ATOMS: atom_id res chain seq x y z
N MET A 1 -17.81 45.95 38.64
CA MET A 1 -18.58 44.74 38.27
C MET A 1 -18.00 44.18 36.99
N GLU A 2 -17.09 43.20 37.05
CA GLU A 2 -16.51 42.55 35.86
C GLU A 2 -17.46 41.48 35.34
N ASN A 3 -17.91 41.68 34.09
CA ASN A 3 -18.78 40.74 33.38
C ASN A 3 -17.97 39.47 33.01
N PHE A 4 -18.07 38.42 33.81
CA PHE A 4 -17.57 37.09 33.49
C PHE A 4 -18.50 36.45 32.43
N LEU A 5 -18.31 36.76 31.16
CA LEU A 5 -18.90 35.99 30.07
C LEU A 5 -18.21 34.61 29.99
N PRO A 6 -18.94 33.49 30.04
CA PRO A 6 -18.34 32.18 29.89
C PRO A 6 -17.73 32.01 28.51
N LYS A 7 -16.43 31.62 28.46
CA LYS A 7 -15.75 31.37 27.19
C LYS A 7 -16.49 30.26 26.41
N PRO A 8 -16.71 30.45 25.08
CA PRO A 8 -17.39 29.45 24.28
C PRO A 8 -16.65 28.09 24.37
N LYS A 9 -17.39 27.06 24.75
CA LYS A 9 -16.84 25.66 24.78
C LYS A 9 -16.39 25.30 23.39
N LYS A 10 -15.08 25.04 23.19
CA LYS A 10 -14.56 24.52 21.95
C LYS A 10 -15.30 23.23 21.64
N LYS A 11 -16.03 23.18 20.49
CA LYS A 11 -16.64 21.93 20.00
C LYS A 11 -15.54 20.88 19.90
N GLN A 12 -15.61 19.87 20.74
CA GLN A 12 -14.70 18.70 20.64
C GLN A 12 -14.95 18.07 19.27
N LYS A 13 -13.92 17.99 18.44
CA LYS A 13 -14.00 17.24 17.18
C LYS A 13 -14.30 15.79 17.55
N LYS A 14 -15.39 15.23 17.02
CA LYS A 14 -15.73 13.82 17.19
C LYS A 14 -14.52 12.98 16.76
N ALA A 15 -14.12 12.02 17.59
CA ALA A 15 -13.02 11.11 17.26
C ALA A 15 -13.37 10.34 15.97
N PHE A 16 -12.37 10.09 15.13
CA PHE A 16 -12.54 9.30 13.90
C PHE A 16 -12.97 7.88 14.27
N ASN A 17 -14.13 7.45 13.77
CA ASN A 17 -14.61 6.08 13.91
C ASN A 17 -15.02 5.56 12.51
N PRO A 18 -14.30 4.57 11.95
CA PRO A 18 -14.64 4.00 10.64
C PRO A 18 -16.06 3.43 10.57
N MET A 19 -16.60 2.94 11.67
CA MET A 19 -17.96 2.34 11.74
C MET A 19 -19.08 3.34 11.46
N ASP A 20 -18.81 4.65 11.50
CA ASP A 20 -19.79 5.69 11.16
C ASP A 20 -19.99 5.83 9.63
N TYR A 21 -19.23 5.12 8.81
CA TYR A 21 -19.26 5.20 7.36
C TYR A 21 -20.02 4.01 6.73
N PRO A 22 -20.62 4.22 5.54
CA PRO A 22 -21.29 3.13 4.81
C PRO A 22 -20.35 1.95 4.56
N ALA A 23 -20.88 0.74 4.61
CA ALA A 23 -20.07 -0.47 4.42
C ALA A 23 -20.52 -1.27 3.20
N ILE A 24 -19.55 -1.92 2.55
CA ILE A 24 -19.77 -3.01 1.59
C ILE A 24 -19.25 -4.31 2.18
N GLU A 25 -19.94 -5.42 1.88
CA GLU A 25 -19.59 -6.73 2.39
C GLU A 25 -19.48 -7.75 1.26
N GLY A 26 -18.61 -8.71 1.44
CA GLY A 26 -18.48 -9.85 0.52
C GLY A 26 -17.12 -10.50 0.58
N VAL A 27 -16.99 -11.62 -0.13
CA VAL A 27 -15.71 -12.27 -0.35
C VAL A 27 -14.85 -11.38 -1.23
N SER A 28 -13.59 -11.24 -0.87
CA SER A 28 -12.64 -10.38 -1.57
C SER A 28 -11.66 -11.19 -2.43
N ARG A 29 -11.16 -10.53 -3.48
CA ARG A 29 -9.96 -10.96 -4.19
C ARG A 29 -8.86 -9.94 -3.93
N VAL A 30 -7.72 -10.39 -3.43
CA VAL A 30 -6.56 -9.53 -3.17
C VAL A 30 -5.84 -9.22 -4.47
N LEU A 31 -5.54 -7.96 -4.72
CA LEU A 31 -4.77 -7.47 -5.87
C LEU A 31 -3.34 -7.13 -5.49
N THR A 32 -3.15 -6.50 -4.33
CA THR A 32 -1.86 -6.18 -3.71
C THR A 32 -2.02 -6.28 -2.20
N GLY A 33 -0.95 -6.07 -1.43
CA GLY A 33 -1.06 -6.10 0.04
C GLY A 33 -1.91 -4.97 0.66
N ASP A 34 -2.32 -3.97 -0.12
CA ASP A 34 -3.16 -2.87 0.35
C ASP A 34 -4.41 -2.63 -0.52
N THR A 35 -4.65 -3.47 -1.52
CA THR A 35 -5.75 -3.28 -2.48
C THR A 35 -6.43 -4.61 -2.77
N LEU A 36 -7.74 -4.62 -2.73
CA LEU A 36 -8.57 -5.80 -2.97
C LEU A 36 -9.83 -5.43 -3.78
N THR A 37 -10.58 -6.42 -4.25
CA THR A 37 -11.90 -6.20 -4.84
C THR A 37 -12.96 -6.89 -4.00
N ILE A 38 -14.13 -6.23 -3.83
CA ILE A 38 -15.34 -6.79 -3.23
C ILE A 38 -16.49 -6.47 -4.17
N ARG A 39 -17.26 -7.49 -4.58
CA ARG A 39 -18.39 -7.33 -5.53
C ARG A 39 -18.02 -6.53 -6.79
N GLY A 40 -16.81 -6.76 -7.32
CA GLY A 40 -16.30 -6.05 -8.51
C GLY A 40 -15.80 -4.63 -8.25
N ARG A 41 -15.93 -4.08 -7.04
CA ARG A 41 -15.41 -2.76 -6.68
C ARG A 41 -13.99 -2.87 -6.13
N VAL A 42 -13.11 -2.02 -6.61
CA VAL A 42 -11.73 -1.93 -6.09
C VAL A 42 -11.74 -1.13 -4.79
N VAL A 43 -11.16 -1.71 -3.74
CA VAL A 43 -11.04 -1.09 -2.41
C VAL A 43 -9.56 -1.04 -2.02
N LYS A 44 -9.08 0.15 -1.73
CA LYS A 44 -7.76 0.40 -1.17
C LYS A 44 -7.87 0.56 0.34
N LEU A 45 -6.99 -0.11 1.09
CA LEU A 45 -6.98 -0.01 2.55
C LEU A 45 -6.51 1.40 2.97
N PHE A 46 -7.33 2.06 3.78
CA PHE A 46 -7.01 3.39 4.32
C PHE A 46 -5.81 3.33 5.25
N GLY A 47 -4.89 4.27 5.09
CA GLY A 47 -3.72 4.40 5.98
C GLY A 47 -2.67 3.31 5.85
N VAL A 48 -2.73 2.48 4.81
CA VAL A 48 -1.81 1.36 4.55
C VAL A 48 -1.17 1.52 3.17
N ALA A 49 0.11 1.23 3.06
CA ALA A 49 0.82 1.15 1.79
C ALA A 49 1.65 -0.14 1.73
N SER A 50 1.34 -0.99 0.75
CA SER A 50 2.09 -2.22 0.49
C SER A 50 3.16 -2.02 -0.58
N PRO A 51 4.20 -2.87 -0.63
CA PRO A 51 5.10 -2.91 -1.77
C PRO A 51 4.34 -3.17 -3.07
N ASP A 52 4.77 -2.51 -4.15
CA ASP A 52 4.29 -2.82 -5.51
C ASP A 52 4.53 -4.29 -5.83
N ILE A 53 3.63 -4.93 -6.60
CA ILE A 53 3.74 -6.36 -6.94
C ILE A 53 5.08 -6.72 -7.59
N SER A 54 5.70 -5.79 -8.31
CA SER A 54 7.01 -5.94 -8.94
C SER A 54 8.19 -5.57 -8.04
N GLN A 55 7.93 -5.09 -6.81
CA GLN A 55 8.98 -4.66 -5.91
C GLN A 55 9.78 -5.84 -5.39
N THR A 56 11.10 -5.67 -5.41
CA THR A 56 12.07 -6.57 -4.78
C THR A 56 12.68 -5.90 -3.56
N CYS A 57 12.91 -6.70 -2.53
CA CYS A 57 13.52 -6.32 -1.26
C CYS A 57 14.72 -7.24 -0.99
N ALA A 58 15.53 -6.93 0.00
CA ALA A 58 16.58 -7.81 0.49
C ALA A 58 16.25 -8.30 1.91
N ASP A 59 16.53 -9.57 2.20
CA ASP A 59 16.40 -10.13 3.55
C ASP A 59 17.59 -9.74 4.45
N GLY A 60 17.63 -10.28 5.68
CA GLY A 60 18.71 -10.03 6.63
C GLY A 60 20.10 -10.51 6.19
N GLN A 61 20.17 -11.40 5.19
CA GLN A 61 21.39 -11.88 4.56
C GLN A 61 21.68 -11.19 3.21
N ASN A 62 21.03 -10.09 2.90
CA ASN A 62 21.13 -9.38 1.62
C ASN A 62 20.68 -10.21 0.38
N ARG A 63 19.90 -11.27 0.55
CA ARG A 63 19.34 -12.04 -0.57
C ARG A 63 18.08 -11.37 -1.06
N GLY A 64 17.98 -11.16 -2.39
CA GLY A 64 16.82 -10.55 -3.01
C GLY A 64 15.58 -11.45 -3.00
N TYR A 65 14.41 -10.87 -2.72
CA TYR A 65 13.12 -11.57 -2.80
C TYR A 65 12.00 -10.65 -3.29
N ARG A 66 10.91 -11.23 -3.81
CA ARG A 66 9.76 -10.49 -4.34
C ARG A 66 8.82 -10.08 -3.21
N CYS A 67 9.14 -9.01 -2.51
CA CYS A 67 8.37 -8.58 -1.34
C CYS A 67 6.93 -8.14 -1.66
N GLY A 68 6.67 -7.58 -2.84
CA GLY A 68 5.32 -7.25 -3.26
C GLY A 68 4.43 -8.48 -3.41
N GLN A 69 4.98 -9.57 -3.96
CA GLN A 69 4.26 -10.85 -4.07
C GLN A 69 4.06 -11.51 -2.69
N GLN A 70 5.06 -11.44 -1.82
CA GLN A 70 4.94 -11.95 -0.45
C GLN A 70 3.85 -11.22 0.34
N SER A 71 3.77 -9.90 0.21
CA SER A 71 2.72 -9.08 0.81
C SER A 71 1.32 -9.50 0.33
N LEU A 72 1.14 -9.66 -1.00
CA LEU A 72 -0.10 -10.15 -1.59
C LEU A 72 -0.45 -11.56 -1.08
N SER A 73 0.51 -12.48 -1.12
CA SER A 73 0.30 -13.88 -0.70
C SER A 73 -0.07 -13.98 0.77
N TRP A 74 0.60 -13.21 1.63
CA TRP A 74 0.27 -13.17 3.05
C TRP A 74 -1.18 -12.74 3.28
N LEU A 75 -1.58 -11.62 2.67
CA LEU A 75 -2.95 -11.11 2.83
C LEU A 75 -3.98 -12.10 2.28
N SER A 76 -3.75 -12.67 1.09
CA SER A 76 -4.65 -13.66 0.49
C SER A 76 -4.83 -14.89 1.37
N SER A 77 -3.74 -15.42 1.93
CA SER A 77 -3.77 -16.58 2.83
C SER A 77 -4.46 -16.26 4.15
N TRP A 78 -4.22 -15.06 4.71
CA TRP A 78 -4.82 -14.65 5.97
C TRP A 78 -6.33 -14.43 5.85
N LEU A 79 -6.80 -13.89 4.72
CA LEU A 79 -8.23 -13.70 4.46
C LEU A 79 -8.95 -15.03 4.16
N ALA A 80 -8.27 -16.01 3.56
CA ALA A 80 -8.75 -17.38 3.33
C ALA A 80 -10.18 -17.44 2.73
N ASN A 81 -10.51 -16.54 1.81
CA ASN A 81 -11.84 -16.39 1.17
C ASN A 81 -13.01 -16.08 2.15
N ASN A 82 -12.72 -15.66 3.37
CA ASN A 82 -13.77 -15.22 4.27
C ASN A 82 -14.37 -13.89 3.82
N PRO A 83 -15.68 -13.65 4.08
CA PRO A 83 -16.31 -12.39 3.75
C PRO A 83 -15.76 -11.26 4.64
N LEU A 84 -15.56 -10.10 4.02
CA LEU A 84 -15.09 -8.88 4.67
C LEU A 84 -16.21 -7.86 4.76
N ARG A 85 -16.09 -6.97 5.74
CA ARG A 85 -16.85 -5.72 5.82
C ARG A 85 -15.90 -4.55 5.70
N CYS A 86 -16.04 -3.74 4.63
CA CYS A 86 -15.23 -2.55 4.41
C CYS A 86 -16.08 -1.29 4.58
N HIS A 87 -15.72 -0.44 5.55
CA HIS A 87 -16.30 0.88 5.79
C HIS A 87 -15.64 1.89 4.84
N ILE A 88 -16.42 2.44 3.92
CA ILE A 88 -15.91 3.25 2.80
C ILE A 88 -15.86 4.72 3.21
N LEU A 89 -14.65 5.25 3.27
CA LEU A 89 -14.37 6.64 3.66
C LEU A 89 -14.45 7.61 2.49
N SER A 90 -14.06 7.16 1.30
CA SER A 90 -14.07 7.96 0.08
C SER A 90 -14.06 7.10 -1.18
N GLU A 91 -14.41 7.73 -2.30
CA GLU A 91 -14.31 7.18 -3.66
C GLU A 91 -13.60 8.21 -4.54
N ASP A 92 -12.64 7.77 -5.34
CA ASP A 92 -11.93 8.62 -6.29
C ASP A 92 -12.70 8.73 -7.62
N LYS A 93 -12.24 9.64 -8.53
CA LYS A 93 -12.87 9.89 -9.85
C LYS A 93 -12.86 8.65 -10.76
N ARG A 94 -12.08 7.62 -10.46
CA ARG A 94 -11.99 6.36 -11.22
C ARG A 94 -12.85 5.26 -10.60
N GLY A 95 -13.59 5.55 -9.53
CA GLY A 95 -14.43 4.59 -8.82
C GLY A 95 -13.66 3.70 -7.85
N VAL A 96 -12.39 4.02 -7.52
CA VAL A 96 -11.62 3.31 -6.52
C VAL A 96 -12.04 3.80 -5.13
N LEU A 97 -12.50 2.84 -4.32
CA LEU A 97 -12.90 3.10 -2.95
C LEU A 97 -11.67 3.11 -2.03
N THR A 98 -11.70 3.94 -1.00
CA THR A 98 -10.74 3.88 0.11
C THR A 98 -11.52 3.61 1.38
N GLY A 99 -11.09 2.62 2.17
CA GLY A 99 -11.84 2.24 3.35
C GLY A 99 -11.04 1.45 4.38
N VAL A 100 -11.63 1.30 5.55
CA VAL A 100 -11.17 0.42 6.62
C VAL A 100 -11.94 -0.90 6.50
N CYS A 101 -11.21 -1.99 6.29
CA CYS A 101 -11.79 -3.32 6.09
C CYS A 101 -11.57 -4.21 7.31
N MET A 102 -12.61 -4.94 7.66
CA MET A 102 -12.66 -5.83 8.82
C MET A 102 -12.87 -7.27 8.39
N LEU A 103 -12.12 -8.20 8.98
CA LEU A 103 -12.41 -9.63 8.98
C LEU A 103 -12.94 -9.99 10.38
N GLY A 104 -14.26 -10.12 10.52
CA GLY A 104 -14.88 -10.19 11.83
C GLY A 104 -14.57 -8.94 12.65
N GLN A 105 -13.87 -9.10 13.77
CA GLN A 105 -13.44 -7.99 14.62
C GLN A 105 -12.01 -7.48 14.32
N TYR A 106 -11.30 -8.10 13.37
CA TYR A 106 -9.90 -7.76 13.08
C TYR A 106 -9.82 -6.73 11.97
N ASP A 107 -9.14 -5.61 12.23
CA ASP A 107 -8.76 -4.61 11.23
C ASP A 107 -7.67 -5.20 10.33
N ILE A 108 -7.97 -5.30 9.02
CA ILE A 108 -7.07 -5.88 8.03
C ILE A 108 -5.82 -5.00 7.86
N GLY A 109 -5.96 -3.67 7.93
CA GLY A 109 -4.85 -2.74 7.85
C GLY A 109 -3.89 -2.91 9.04
N ALA A 110 -4.43 -3.01 10.26
CA ALA A 110 -3.64 -3.30 11.45
C ALA A 110 -2.91 -4.65 11.34
N ALA A 111 -3.60 -5.68 10.86
CA ALA A 111 -3.04 -7.03 10.74
C ALA A 111 -1.85 -7.09 9.79
N ILE A 112 -1.98 -6.54 8.56
CA ILE A 112 -0.90 -6.60 7.57
C ILE A 112 0.30 -5.71 7.95
N VAL A 113 0.06 -4.55 8.58
CA VAL A 113 1.13 -3.67 9.09
C VAL A 113 1.85 -4.34 10.25
N ASN A 114 1.12 -4.97 11.19
CA ASN A 114 1.73 -5.71 12.31
C ASN A 114 2.52 -6.94 11.86
N ALA A 115 2.09 -7.61 10.80
CA ALA A 115 2.84 -8.69 10.18
C ALA A 115 4.08 -8.19 9.41
N GLY A 116 4.21 -6.88 9.19
CA GLY A 116 5.32 -6.23 8.50
C GLY A 116 5.28 -6.35 6.98
N TRP A 117 4.15 -6.76 6.38
CA TRP A 117 4.02 -6.89 4.93
C TRP A 117 3.46 -5.64 4.25
N ALA A 118 3.10 -4.62 5.03
CA ALA A 118 2.80 -3.27 4.58
C ALA A 118 3.34 -2.26 5.60
N VAL A 119 3.37 -1.00 5.22
CA VAL A 119 3.77 0.11 6.09
C VAL A 119 2.57 1.03 6.37
N ALA A 120 2.59 1.71 7.52
CA ALA A 120 1.61 2.74 7.83
C ALA A 120 1.81 3.94 6.91
N ASP A 121 0.77 4.37 6.20
CA ASP A 121 0.79 5.60 5.41
C ASP A 121 0.43 6.81 6.30
N VAL A 122 1.43 7.35 6.95
CA VAL A 122 1.30 8.48 7.89
C VAL A 122 0.80 9.76 7.23
N ARG A 123 0.79 9.84 5.90
CA ARG A 123 0.21 10.96 5.13
C ARG A 123 -1.32 10.94 5.19
N GLN A 124 -1.92 9.79 5.44
CA GLN A 124 -3.36 9.60 5.58
C GLN A 124 -3.78 9.57 7.05
N THR A 125 -3.07 8.79 7.88
CA THR A 125 -3.41 8.60 9.29
C THR A 125 -2.24 8.02 10.07
N GLN A 126 -2.25 8.19 11.39
CA GLN A 126 -1.25 7.62 12.29
C GLN A 126 -1.75 6.38 13.06
N ILE A 127 -2.99 5.92 12.82
CA ILE A 127 -3.63 4.85 13.61
C ILE A 127 -2.85 3.53 13.58
N TYR A 128 -2.05 3.27 12.53
CA TYR A 128 -1.27 2.03 12.38
C TYR A 128 0.19 2.14 12.82
N MET A 129 0.65 3.30 13.31
CA MET A 129 2.05 3.50 13.69
C MET A 129 2.52 2.56 14.80
N ALA A 130 1.67 2.29 15.80
CA ALA A 130 2.02 1.37 16.88
C ALA A 130 2.28 -0.05 16.36
N TYR A 131 1.48 -0.52 15.41
CA TYR A 131 1.65 -1.82 14.77
C TYR A 131 2.92 -1.87 13.90
N GLN A 132 3.23 -0.79 13.18
CA GLN A 132 4.47 -0.68 12.42
C GLN A 132 5.69 -0.73 13.31
N ASN A 133 5.68 -0.01 14.43
CA ASN A 133 6.77 -0.02 15.40
C ASN A 133 7.01 -1.42 15.95
N GLN A 134 5.95 -2.16 16.28
CA GLN A 134 6.07 -3.57 16.70
C GLN A 134 6.65 -4.45 15.61
N ALA A 135 6.21 -4.31 14.35
CA ALA A 135 6.73 -5.06 13.22
C ALA A 135 8.22 -4.78 12.99
N SER A 136 8.62 -3.51 13.05
CA SER A 136 10.01 -3.06 12.88
C SER A 136 10.93 -3.59 13.99
N GLN A 137 10.53 -3.43 15.26
CA GLN A 137 11.29 -3.92 16.41
C GLN A 137 11.51 -5.43 16.38
N ASN A 138 10.49 -6.19 15.92
CA ASN A 138 10.54 -7.64 15.82
C ASN A 138 11.04 -8.14 14.45
N LYS A 139 11.52 -7.25 13.56
CA LYS A 139 12.03 -7.58 12.22
C LYS A 139 11.09 -8.43 11.38
N ARG A 140 9.78 -8.17 11.46
CA ARG A 140 8.75 -8.93 10.74
C ARG A 140 8.65 -8.49 9.28
N GLY A 141 8.38 -9.42 8.38
CA GLY A 141 8.10 -9.16 6.97
C GLY A 141 9.19 -8.32 6.29
N LEU A 142 8.86 -7.14 5.80
CA LEU A 142 9.79 -6.20 5.15
C LEU A 142 10.93 -5.77 6.06
N TRP A 143 10.68 -5.68 7.37
CA TRP A 143 11.61 -5.17 8.38
C TRP A 143 12.76 -6.13 8.71
N GLN A 144 12.75 -7.36 8.16
CA GLN A 144 13.86 -8.31 8.29
C GLN A 144 15.12 -7.88 7.53
N GLY A 145 15.03 -6.94 6.61
CA GLY A 145 16.16 -6.52 5.80
C GLY A 145 15.99 -5.12 5.21
N LYS A 146 16.32 -4.95 3.93
CA LYS A 146 16.32 -3.65 3.24
C LYS A 146 15.19 -3.60 2.21
N PHE A 147 14.44 -2.51 2.22
CA PHE A 147 13.40 -2.24 1.23
C PHE A 147 13.26 -0.73 0.98
N TYR A 148 12.70 -0.38 -0.17
CA TYR A 148 12.26 0.98 -0.44
C TYR A 148 10.83 1.15 0.07
N MET A 149 10.53 2.32 0.63
CA MET A 149 9.14 2.65 0.95
C MET A 149 8.29 2.58 -0.33
N PRO A 150 7.03 2.12 -0.26
CA PRO A 150 6.19 1.93 -1.46
C PRO A 150 6.12 3.16 -2.35
N TRP A 151 6.02 4.36 -1.77
CA TRP A 151 6.00 5.62 -2.52
C TRP A 151 7.34 6.00 -3.16
N ASP A 152 8.47 5.59 -2.59
CA ASP A 152 9.79 5.82 -3.19
C ASP A 152 10.08 4.83 -4.31
N TRP A 153 9.63 3.59 -4.18
CA TRP A 153 9.68 2.60 -5.26
C TRP A 153 8.94 3.07 -6.51
N GLN A 154 7.76 3.67 -6.36
CA GLN A 154 7.01 4.24 -7.49
C GLN A 154 7.80 5.33 -8.22
N LYS A 155 8.52 6.20 -7.51
CA LYS A 155 9.40 7.21 -8.10
C LYS A 155 10.57 6.56 -8.87
N ILE A 156 11.20 5.53 -8.29
CA ILE A 156 12.29 4.78 -8.92
C ILE A 156 11.80 4.11 -10.20
N LYS A 157 10.64 3.47 -10.15
CA LYS A 157 10.00 2.80 -11.29
C LYS A 157 9.70 3.78 -12.43
N ALA A 158 9.14 4.94 -12.12
CA ALA A 158 8.87 5.99 -13.09
C ALA A 158 10.15 6.52 -13.75
N ARG A 159 11.23 6.75 -12.99
CA ARG A 159 12.53 7.16 -13.54
C ARG A 159 13.12 6.12 -14.49
N LYS A 160 13.07 4.82 -14.12
CA LYS A 160 13.54 3.72 -14.96
C LYS A 160 12.73 3.59 -16.27
N ALA A 161 11.43 3.83 -16.24
CA ALA A 161 10.59 3.83 -17.43
C ALA A 161 10.99 4.94 -18.42
N ASN A 162 11.32 6.13 -17.92
CA ASN A 162 11.74 7.26 -18.76
C ASN A 162 13.14 7.07 -19.38
N VAL A 163 14.03 6.29 -18.76
CA VAL A 163 15.39 6.00 -19.29
C VAL A 163 15.36 4.95 -20.42
N LYS A 164 14.34 4.11 -20.48
CA LYS A 164 14.24 3.03 -21.50
C LYS A 164 13.93 3.49 -22.93
N ILE A 165 13.69 4.77 -23.18
CA ILE A 165 13.24 5.28 -24.49
C ILE A 165 14.39 5.74 -25.39
N ILE A 166 15.63 5.81 -24.92
CA ILE A 166 16.78 6.10 -25.78
C ILE A 166 17.28 4.79 -26.39
N LYS A 167 16.67 4.36 -27.50
CA LYS A 167 17.26 3.31 -28.34
C LYS A 167 18.58 3.87 -28.90
N PRO A 168 19.72 3.15 -28.77
CA PRO A 168 20.94 3.57 -29.49
C PRO A 168 20.61 3.57 -30.98
N LYS A 169 20.91 4.69 -31.67
CA LYS A 169 20.83 4.75 -33.13
C LYS A 169 21.66 3.59 -33.66
N SER A 170 21.00 2.68 -34.39
CA SER A 170 21.70 1.61 -35.10
C SER A 170 22.79 2.26 -35.97
N ALA A 171 24.05 1.96 -35.71
CA ALA A 171 25.13 2.31 -36.59
C ALA A 171 24.84 1.65 -37.96
N LYS A 172 24.55 2.44 -38.98
CA LYS A 172 24.48 1.95 -40.35
C LYS A 172 25.84 1.31 -40.65
N LYS A 173 25.88 -0.01 -40.72
CA LYS A 173 27.01 -0.73 -41.34
C LYS A 173 27.11 -0.23 -42.76
N LYS A 174 28.10 0.63 -43.06
CA LYS A 174 28.55 0.86 -44.41
C LYS A 174 29.14 -0.46 -44.90
N SER A 175 28.45 -1.11 -45.83
CA SER A 175 28.97 -2.23 -46.59
C SER A 175 30.05 -1.67 -47.53
N ALA A 176 31.31 -1.79 -47.15
CA ALA A 176 32.46 -1.63 -47.99
C ALA A 176 32.81 -3.00 -48.63
N TRP A 177 32.01 -3.39 -49.62
CA TRP A 177 32.34 -4.51 -50.49
C TRP A 177 31.78 -4.20 -51.89
N SER A 178 32.48 -3.36 -52.64
CA SER A 178 32.37 -3.32 -54.08
C SER A 178 33.55 -2.47 -54.59
N ASN A 179 34.67 -3.13 -54.80
CA ASN A 179 35.66 -2.80 -55.84
C ASN A 179 36.86 -3.75 -55.69
N LEU A 180 36.68 -4.94 -56.26
CA LEU A 180 37.78 -5.80 -56.72
C LEU A 180 37.16 -6.73 -57.76
N PHE A 181 37.29 -6.30 -58.96
CA PHE A 181 37.43 -6.90 -60.30
C PHE A 181 36.85 -5.96 -61.34
#